data_ac6ccaae3783fd270a05e2c72989643e
#
_entry.id   ac6ccaae3783fd270a05e2c72989643e
#
_cell.length_a   1.000
_cell.length_b   1.000
_cell.length_c   1.000
_cell.angle_alpha   90.00
_cell.angle_beta   90.00
_cell.angle_gamma   90.00
#
_symmetry.space_group_name_H-M   'P 1'
#
loop_
_entity.id
_entity.type
_entity.pdbx_description
1 polymer ?
#
loop_
_entity_poly.entity_id
_entity_poly.type
_entity_poly.pdbx_seq_one_letter_code
_entity_poly.pdbx_strand_id
1 'polypeptide(L)'
;MSKILMVVTSHGDIDGEPTTGVWFSEFSEPFEIFRKAGCNITVASPRGGPAPVDPRGFPKMDEIVAVRDALERLNATRPLAKMQAADFDGIFMPGGHGPMFDLATDSVLKSLIANFWVQGKPVGAVCHGPASLLQVPLGDGTTLLHERRVTGFTKGEDAQDALFKHMPFSLQDRMELEGAEFIEGPPRAVHAETDGLLVTGQNPASAEATAQAFLDVLQSKA
;
A
#
# COMPACT_ATOMS: atom_id res chain seq x y z
N MET A 1 -9.04 -3.18 -20.79
CA MET A 1 -7.95 -3.75 -19.93
C MET A 1 -7.56 -2.66 -18.97
N SER A 2 -7.89 -2.86 -17.70
CA SER A 2 -7.63 -1.85 -16.66
C SER A 2 -6.14 -1.72 -16.38
N LYS A 3 -5.70 -0.50 -16.07
CA LYS A 3 -4.31 -0.17 -15.77
C LYS A 3 -4.20 0.18 -14.28
N ILE A 4 -3.38 -0.56 -13.56
CA ILE A 4 -3.18 -0.36 -12.12
C ILE A 4 -1.76 0.16 -11.86
N LEU A 5 -1.66 1.20 -11.06
CA LEU A 5 -0.40 1.67 -10.50
C LEU A 5 -0.21 1.05 -9.11
N MET A 6 0.81 0.23 -8.95
CA MET A 6 1.26 -0.23 -7.63
C MET A 6 2.44 0.64 -7.18
N VAL A 7 2.32 1.26 -6.01
CA VAL A 7 3.38 2.12 -5.46
C VAL A 7 3.98 1.45 -4.24
N VAL A 8 5.29 1.21 -4.31
CA VAL A 8 6.07 0.56 -3.26
C VAL A 8 7.09 1.53 -2.65
N THR A 9 7.53 1.25 -1.44
CA THR A 9 8.56 2.04 -0.78
C THR A 9 9.91 1.94 -1.49
N SER A 10 10.72 2.99 -1.35
CA SER A 10 12.15 3.00 -1.65
C SER A 10 13.01 2.93 -0.39
N HIS A 11 12.39 2.87 0.81
CA HIS A 11 13.08 2.86 2.10
C HIS A 11 13.32 1.42 2.56
N GLY A 12 14.57 1.06 2.84
CA GLY A 12 14.96 -0.33 3.13
C GLY A 12 15.82 -0.51 4.36
N ASP A 13 16.16 0.57 5.06
CA ASP A 13 17.02 0.49 6.24
C ASP A 13 16.39 1.20 7.44
N ILE A 14 16.78 0.76 8.63
CA ILE A 14 16.49 1.42 9.90
C ILE A 14 17.83 1.52 10.63
N ASP A 15 18.21 2.74 11.04
CA ASP A 15 19.48 3.02 11.70
C ASP A 15 20.72 2.59 10.86
N GLY A 16 20.61 2.62 9.52
CA GLY A 16 21.68 2.25 8.58
C GLY A 16 21.81 0.76 8.30
N GLU A 17 20.93 -0.09 8.85
CA GLU A 17 20.92 -1.52 8.57
C GLU A 17 19.76 -1.88 7.62
N PRO A 18 19.97 -2.78 6.63
CA PRO A 18 18.92 -3.19 5.68
C PRO A 18 17.93 -4.15 6.35
N THR A 19 17.00 -3.58 7.11
CA THR A 19 16.09 -4.32 8.02
C THR A 19 14.63 -4.25 7.64
N THR A 20 14.26 -3.47 6.62
CA THR A 20 12.88 -3.28 6.19
C THR A 20 12.76 -3.15 4.68
N GLY A 21 11.58 -2.79 4.19
CA GLY A 21 11.25 -2.63 2.79
C GLY A 21 9.79 -2.94 2.54
N VAL A 22 9.51 -3.42 1.34
CA VAL A 22 8.20 -3.97 0.95
C VAL A 22 8.03 -5.33 1.62
N TRP A 23 6.91 -5.59 2.26
CA TRP A 23 6.56 -6.94 2.67
C TRP A 23 6.14 -7.75 1.45
N PHE A 24 6.91 -8.78 1.10
CA PHE A 24 6.83 -9.38 -0.22
C PHE A 24 5.45 -9.94 -0.58
N SER A 25 4.79 -10.67 0.33
CA SER A 25 3.47 -11.25 0.04
C SER A 25 2.40 -10.19 -0.21
N GLU A 26 2.48 -9.04 0.48
CA GLU A 26 1.55 -7.92 0.28
C GLU A 26 1.69 -7.23 -1.08
N PHE A 27 2.82 -7.42 -1.75
CA PHE A 27 3.02 -7.01 -3.13
C PHE A 27 2.67 -8.14 -4.10
N SER A 28 3.22 -9.35 -3.90
CA SER A 28 3.14 -10.44 -4.87
C SER A 28 1.74 -11.02 -5.01
N GLU A 29 0.98 -11.15 -3.92
CA GLU A 29 -0.39 -11.66 -3.94
C GLU A 29 -1.33 -10.71 -4.71
N PRO A 30 -1.42 -9.39 -4.38
CA PRO A 30 -2.17 -8.44 -5.18
C PRO A 30 -1.70 -8.37 -6.64
N PHE A 31 -0.39 -8.39 -6.88
CA PHE A 31 0.18 -8.37 -8.23
C PHE A 31 -0.34 -9.56 -9.06
N GLU A 32 -0.33 -10.77 -8.51
CA GLU A 32 -0.82 -11.95 -9.19
C GLU A 32 -2.35 -11.93 -9.40
N ILE A 33 -3.11 -11.43 -8.42
CA ILE A 33 -4.57 -11.26 -8.54
C ILE A 33 -4.89 -10.30 -9.67
N PHE A 34 -4.23 -9.13 -9.71
CA PHE A 34 -4.44 -8.13 -10.76
C PHE A 34 -3.99 -8.65 -12.14
N ARG A 35 -2.86 -9.37 -12.19
CA ARG A 35 -2.37 -9.98 -13.43
C ARG A 35 -3.33 -11.03 -13.97
N LYS A 36 -3.85 -11.92 -13.12
CA LYS A 36 -4.83 -12.94 -13.49
C LYS A 36 -6.16 -12.33 -13.95
N ALA A 37 -6.55 -11.18 -13.41
CA ALA A 37 -7.71 -10.42 -13.86
C ALA A 37 -7.48 -9.67 -15.19
N GLY A 38 -6.29 -9.81 -15.80
CA GLY A 38 -5.96 -9.18 -17.09
C GLY A 38 -5.61 -7.69 -16.97
N CYS A 39 -5.26 -7.19 -15.79
CA CYS A 39 -4.85 -5.81 -15.62
C CYS A 39 -3.41 -5.57 -16.11
N ASN A 40 -3.16 -4.38 -16.65
CA ASN A 40 -1.81 -3.92 -16.94
C ASN A 40 -1.26 -3.22 -15.70
N ILE A 41 -0.18 -3.76 -15.13
CA ILE A 41 0.38 -3.30 -13.86
C ILE A 41 1.68 -2.54 -14.10
N THR A 42 1.72 -1.30 -13.61
CA THR A 42 2.97 -0.51 -13.50
C THR A 42 3.35 -0.45 -12.03
N VAL A 43 4.62 -0.74 -11.74
CA VAL A 43 5.18 -0.61 -10.39
C VAL A 43 6.06 0.62 -10.32
N ALA A 44 5.81 1.49 -9.35
CA ALA A 44 6.58 2.70 -9.13
C ALA A 44 7.04 2.80 -7.65
N SER A 45 8.10 3.55 -7.43
CA SER A 45 8.58 3.89 -6.10
C SER A 45 9.12 5.32 -6.08
N PRO A 46 9.26 5.99 -4.95
CA PRO A 46 9.75 7.37 -4.88
C PRO A 46 11.01 7.60 -5.72
N ARG A 47 12.01 6.74 -5.61
CA ARG A 47 13.29 6.87 -6.33
C ARG A 47 13.33 6.17 -7.69
N GLY A 48 12.44 5.19 -7.92
CA GLY A 48 12.58 4.27 -9.03
C GLY A 48 13.75 3.29 -8.85
N GLY A 49 13.93 2.37 -9.79
CA GLY A 49 14.94 1.32 -9.70
C GLY A 49 14.55 0.20 -8.71
N PRO A 50 15.54 -0.49 -8.10
CA PRO A 50 15.25 -1.58 -7.18
C PRO A 50 14.53 -1.09 -5.92
N ALA A 51 13.37 -1.68 -5.61
CA ALA A 51 12.68 -1.48 -4.34
C ALA A 51 13.22 -2.50 -3.31
N PRO A 52 13.54 -2.08 -2.09
CA PRO A 52 13.99 -2.98 -1.05
C PRO A 52 12.85 -3.89 -0.60
N VAL A 53 13.15 -5.16 -0.38
CA VAL A 53 12.22 -6.15 0.18
C VAL A 53 12.63 -6.42 1.63
N ASP A 54 11.66 -6.43 2.53
CA ASP A 54 11.89 -6.76 3.94
C ASP A 54 12.48 -8.18 4.05
N PRO A 55 13.67 -8.36 4.64
CA PRO A 55 14.32 -9.67 4.72
C PRO A 55 13.47 -10.73 5.44
N ARG A 56 12.59 -10.31 6.36
CA ARG A 56 11.71 -11.21 7.13
C ARG A 56 10.54 -11.75 6.30
N GLY A 57 10.13 -11.00 5.27
CA GLY A 57 9.07 -11.38 4.32
C GLY A 57 9.59 -11.87 2.97
N PHE A 58 10.91 -12.03 2.81
CA PHE A 58 11.48 -12.47 1.53
C PHE A 58 11.08 -13.92 1.22
N PRO A 59 10.71 -14.24 -0.04
CA PRO A 59 10.30 -15.59 -0.42
C PRO A 59 11.43 -16.60 -0.21
N LYS A 60 11.07 -17.82 0.17
CA LYS A 60 12.04 -18.91 0.30
C LYS A 60 12.60 -19.33 -1.07
N MET A 61 13.74 -19.98 -1.07
CA MET A 61 14.46 -20.36 -2.29
C MET A 61 13.62 -21.21 -3.24
N ASP A 62 12.78 -22.09 -2.72
CA ASP A 62 11.89 -22.97 -3.48
C ASP A 62 10.66 -22.23 -4.06
N GLU A 63 10.33 -21.06 -3.53
CA GLU A 63 9.22 -20.21 -3.97
C GLU A 63 9.64 -19.22 -5.08
N ILE A 64 10.94 -18.89 -5.19
CA ILE A 64 11.47 -17.83 -6.07
C ILE A 64 11.03 -18.00 -7.53
N VAL A 65 10.98 -19.25 -8.03
CA VAL A 65 10.60 -19.50 -9.42
C VAL A 65 9.15 -19.09 -9.68
N ALA A 66 8.26 -19.37 -8.72
CA ALA A 66 6.83 -19.05 -8.84
C ALA A 66 6.56 -17.54 -8.78
N VAL A 67 7.42 -16.78 -8.08
CA VAL A 67 7.23 -15.33 -7.85
C VAL A 67 8.22 -14.46 -8.66
N ARG A 68 8.90 -15.03 -9.64
CA ARG A 68 9.94 -14.35 -10.42
C ARG A 68 9.46 -13.02 -11.02
N ASP A 69 8.29 -13.03 -11.67
CA ASP A 69 7.74 -11.84 -12.32
C ASP A 69 7.55 -10.68 -11.30
N ALA A 70 7.06 -11.01 -10.11
CA ALA A 70 6.88 -10.04 -9.04
C ALA A 70 8.24 -9.46 -8.58
N LEU A 71 9.25 -10.31 -8.39
CA LEU A 71 10.60 -9.87 -8.03
C LEU A 71 11.24 -9.00 -9.12
N GLU A 72 11.08 -9.34 -10.39
CA GLU A 72 11.57 -8.54 -11.52
C GLU A 72 10.92 -7.16 -11.54
N ARG A 73 9.62 -7.07 -11.23
CA ARG A 73 8.92 -5.78 -11.13
C ARG A 73 9.43 -4.92 -9.98
N LEU A 74 9.72 -5.51 -8.82
CA LEU A 74 10.31 -4.78 -7.70
C LEU A 74 11.74 -4.31 -8.01
N ASN A 75 12.51 -5.08 -8.78
CA ASN A 75 13.86 -4.70 -9.18
C ASN A 75 13.91 -3.57 -10.24
N ALA A 76 12.79 -3.26 -10.89
CA ALA A 76 12.73 -2.31 -12.01
C ALA A 76 11.55 -1.32 -11.87
N THR A 77 11.36 -0.76 -10.69
CA THR A 77 10.29 0.22 -10.45
C THR A 77 10.52 1.52 -11.23
N ARG A 78 9.44 2.18 -11.60
CA ARG A 78 9.50 3.49 -12.25
C ARG A 78 9.58 4.61 -11.20
N PRO A 79 10.28 5.73 -11.45
CA PRO A 79 10.25 6.88 -10.56
C PRO A 79 8.83 7.44 -10.43
N LEU A 80 8.36 7.61 -9.19
CA LEU A 80 7.00 8.07 -8.89
C LEU A 80 6.69 9.43 -9.53
N ALA A 81 7.67 10.32 -9.60
CA ALA A 81 7.53 11.65 -10.22
C ALA A 81 7.17 11.63 -11.72
N LYS A 82 7.28 10.45 -12.37
CA LYS A 82 6.89 10.28 -13.79
C LYS A 82 5.48 9.70 -13.95
N MET A 83 4.76 9.44 -12.88
CA MET A 83 3.43 8.85 -12.92
C MET A 83 2.36 9.94 -12.95
N GLN A 84 1.30 9.71 -13.72
CA GLN A 84 0.14 10.59 -13.81
C GLN A 84 -1.14 9.78 -13.57
N ALA A 85 -2.04 10.26 -12.73
CA ALA A 85 -3.30 9.56 -12.43
C ALA A 85 -4.17 9.32 -13.67
N ALA A 86 -4.05 10.16 -14.70
CA ALA A 86 -4.77 10.02 -15.96
C ALA A 86 -4.41 8.74 -16.74
N ASP A 87 -3.20 8.19 -16.51
CA ASP A 87 -2.71 7.02 -17.24
C ASP A 87 -3.20 5.69 -16.67
N PHE A 88 -3.86 5.71 -15.50
CA PHE A 88 -4.25 4.53 -14.74
C PHE A 88 -5.72 4.58 -14.31
N ASP A 89 -6.28 3.42 -13.99
CA ASP A 89 -7.67 3.26 -13.55
C ASP A 89 -7.78 3.07 -12.03
N GLY A 90 -6.66 2.79 -11.33
CA GLY A 90 -6.60 2.67 -9.89
C GLY A 90 -5.16 2.64 -9.36
N ILE A 91 -5.00 2.90 -8.06
CA ILE A 91 -3.70 2.90 -7.37
C ILE A 91 -3.75 1.99 -6.14
N PHE A 92 -2.69 1.20 -5.92
CA PHE A 92 -2.58 0.26 -4.81
C PHE A 92 -1.22 0.36 -4.12
N MET A 93 -1.20 0.44 -2.78
CA MET A 93 0.01 0.57 -1.97
C MET A 93 0.15 -0.65 -1.03
N PRO A 94 1.06 -1.59 -1.35
CA PRO A 94 1.49 -2.63 -0.41
C PRO A 94 2.19 -2.03 0.80
N GLY A 95 2.27 -2.82 1.89
CA GLY A 95 2.95 -2.38 3.10
C GLY A 95 4.37 -2.94 3.25
N GLY A 96 4.68 -3.40 4.44
CA GLY A 96 6.00 -3.47 5.04
C GLY A 96 6.25 -2.18 5.82
N HIS A 97 7.32 -2.09 6.62
CA HIS A 97 7.54 -0.88 7.43
C HIS A 97 8.11 0.31 6.65
N GLY A 98 8.72 0.08 5.47
CA GLY A 98 9.27 1.15 4.63
C GLY A 98 8.33 2.31 4.34
N PRO A 99 7.03 2.08 3.99
CA PRO A 99 6.03 3.13 3.79
C PRO A 99 5.90 4.15 4.91
N MET A 100 6.17 3.75 6.16
CA MET A 100 6.12 4.64 7.33
C MET A 100 7.18 5.74 7.28
N PHE A 101 8.28 5.52 6.55
CA PHE A 101 9.43 6.43 6.48
C PHE A 101 9.40 7.34 5.25
N ASP A 102 9.01 6.81 4.08
CA ASP A 102 9.02 7.58 2.83
C ASP A 102 7.62 7.89 2.28
N LEU A 103 6.74 6.91 2.12
CA LEU A 103 5.43 7.14 1.50
C LEU A 103 4.51 8.02 2.36
N ALA A 104 4.63 7.93 3.68
CA ALA A 104 3.85 8.75 4.62
C ALA A 104 4.05 10.26 4.43
N THR A 105 5.18 10.69 3.86
CA THR A 105 5.54 12.11 3.70
C THR A 105 5.79 12.54 2.27
N ASP A 106 5.72 11.63 1.29
CA ASP A 106 5.99 11.93 -0.11
C ASP A 106 4.88 12.79 -0.73
N SER A 107 5.20 14.06 -1.01
CA SER A 107 4.25 15.03 -1.55
C SER A 107 3.78 14.71 -2.97
N VAL A 108 4.61 14.02 -3.77
CA VAL A 108 4.25 13.58 -5.12
C VAL A 108 3.18 12.50 -5.03
N LEU A 109 3.37 11.53 -4.13
CA LEU A 109 2.38 10.47 -3.89
C LEU A 109 1.05 11.03 -3.37
N LYS A 110 1.09 11.96 -2.41
CA LYS A 110 -0.13 12.59 -1.89
C LYS A 110 -0.93 13.30 -2.98
N SER A 111 -0.24 14.08 -3.81
CA SER A 111 -0.87 14.75 -4.96
C SER A 111 -1.43 13.74 -5.97
N LEU A 112 -0.72 12.64 -6.18
CA LEU A 112 -1.14 11.59 -7.10
C LEU A 112 -2.39 10.87 -6.58
N ILE A 113 -2.43 10.47 -5.30
CA ILE A 113 -3.59 9.84 -4.65
C ILE A 113 -4.80 10.77 -4.69
N ALA A 114 -4.62 12.07 -4.36
CA ALA A 114 -5.68 13.07 -4.45
C ALA A 114 -6.27 13.14 -5.87
N ASN A 115 -5.41 13.09 -6.90
CA ASN A 115 -5.85 13.09 -8.30
C ASN A 115 -6.61 11.80 -8.67
N PHE A 116 -6.21 10.62 -8.19
CA PHE A 116 -7.00 9.39 -8.36
C PHE A 116 -8.38 9.54 -7.75
N TRP A 117 -8.44 10.05 -6.52
CA TRP A 117 -9.70 10.24 -5.80
C TRP A 117 -10.64 11.19 -6.53
N VAL A 118 -10.17 12.38 -6.91
CA VAL A 118 -10.97 13.38 -7.64
C VAL A 118 -11.47 12.86 -9.00
N GLN A 119 -10.69 11.98 -9.64
CA GLN A 119 -11.11 11.32 -10.89
C GLN A 119 -12.06 10.14 -10.66
N GLY A 120 -12.49 9.87 -9.43
CA GLY A 120 -13.39 8.77 -9.11
C GLY A 120 -12.78 7.38 -9.28
N LYS A 121 -11.45 7.25 -9.11
CA LYS A 121 -10.70 6.01 -9.28
C LYS A 121 -10.36 5.38 -7.92
N PRO A 122 -10.39 4.03 -7.81
CA PRO A 122 -10.14 3.35 -6.54
C PRO A 122 -8.70 3.54 -6.05
N VAL A 123 -8.61 3.63 -4.73
CA VAL A 123 -7.38 3.72 -3.95
C VAL A 123 -7.34 2.54 -2.97
N GLY A 124 -6.31 1.69 -3.06
CA GLY A 124 -6.13 0.53 -2.19
C GLY A 124 -4.83 0.59 -1.40
N ALA A 125 -4.84 0.09 -0.17
CA ALA A 125 -3.63 -0.04 0.64
C ALA A 125 -3.76 -1.16 1.68
N VAL A 126 -2.66 -1.80 2.07
CA VAL A 126 -2.67 -2.90 3.05
C VAL A 126 -1.53 -2.77 4.06
N CYS A 127 -1.74 -3.25 5.29
CA CYS A 127 -0.76 -3.30 6.39
C CYS A 127 -0.29 -1.89 6.79
N HIS A 128 1.00 -1.55 6.58
CA HIS A 128 1.50 -0.18 6.73
C HIS A 128 1.40 0.67 5.44
N GLY A 129 0.93 0.09 4.33
CA GLY A 129 0.64 0.83 3.10
C GLY A 129 -0.28 2.04 3.30
N PRO A 130 -1.31 1.99 4.18
CA PRO A 130 -2.16 3.14 4.52
C PRO A 130 -1.42 4.36 5.08
N ALA A 131 -0.15 4.26 5.47
CA ALA A 131 0.67 5.43 5.79
C ALA A 131 0.75 6.43 4.61
N SER A 132 0.65 5.93 3.37
CA SER A 132 0.57 6.75 2.16
C SER A 132 -0.68 7.62 2.06
N LEU A 133 -1.75 7.25 2.79
CA LEU A 133 -3.04 7.95 2.80
C LEU A 133 -3.06 9.15 3.76
N LEU A 134 -2.11 9.20 4.68
CA LEU A 134 -2.01 10.29 5.67
C LEU A 134 -1.84 11.64 4.98
N GLN A 135 -2.62 12.63 5.41
CA GLN A 135 -2.54 14.01 4.94
C GLN A 135 -2.72 14.19 3.41
N VAL A 136 -3.45 13.29 2.74
CA VAL A 136 -3.82 13.46 1.33
C VAL A 136 -4.90 14.53 1.24
N PRO A 137 -4.66 15.70 0.61
CA PRO A 137 -5.61 16.81 0.60
C PRO A 137 -6.71 16.60 -0.44
N LEU A 138 -7.97 16.91 -0.10
CA LEU A 138 -9.10 16.80 -1.04
C LEU A 138 -9.54 18.14 -1.65
N GLY A 139 -8.87 19.23 -1.37
CA GLY A 139 -9.16 20.53 -1.98
C GLY A 139 -10.34 21.31 -1.35
N ASP A 140 -11.16 20.66 -0.53
CA ASP A 140 -12.24 21.26 0.25
C ASP A 140 -11.83 21.64 1.69
N GLY A 141 -10.56 21.46 2.00
CA GLY A 141 -9.97 21.69 3.32
C GLY A 141 -9.95 20.44 4.21
N THR A 142 -10.45 19.31 3.72
CA THR A 142 -10.38 18.01 4.40
C THR A 142 -9.26 17.13 3.85
N THR A 143 -9.00 16.00 4.51
CA THR A 143 -8.10 14.94 4.02
C THR A 143 -8.90 13.72 3.58
N LEU A 144 -8.24 12.85 2.79
CA LEU A 144 -8.85 11.61 2.29
C LEU A 144 -9.40 10.71 3.41
N LEU A 145 -8.74 10.71 4.58
CA LEU A 145 -9.12 9.83 5.70
C LEU A 145 -10.27 10.39 6.55
N HIS A 146 -10.59 11.67 6.44
CA HIS A 146 -11.62 12.31 7.27
C HIS A 146 -12.98 11.65 7.08
N GLU A 147 -13.59 11.16 8.17
CA GLU A 147 -14.87 10.44 8.22
C GLU A 147 -14.93 9.18 7.33
N ARG A 148 -13.78 8.55 7.06
CA ARG A 148 -13.70 7.31 6.29
C ARG A 148 -13.52 6.09 7.19
N ARG A 149 -14.24 5.01 6.85
CA ARG A 149 -14.01 3.70 7.44
C ARG A 149 -12.79 3.06 6.81
N VAL A 150 -11.81 2.80 7.63
CA VAL A 150 -10.51 2.28 7.18
C VAL A 150 -9.96 1.27 8.17
N THR A 151 -9.00 0.47 7.71
CA THR A 151 -8.15 -0.34 8.56
C THR A 151 -6.69 -0.22 8.09
N GLY A 152 -5.78 -0.76 8.84
CA GLY A 152 -4.36 -0.84 8.58
C GLY A 152 -3.68 -1.66 9.67
N PHE A 153 -2.36 -1.73 9.66
CA PHE A 153 -1.64 -2.45 10.71
C PHE A 153 -1.93 -1.81 12.05
N THR A 154 -2.48 -2.62 12.97
CA THR A 154 -3.02 -2.09 14.22
C THR A 154 -1.91 -1.81 15.22
N LYS A 155 -2.16 -0.90 16.14
CA LYS A 155 -1.26 -0.63 17.27
C LYS A 155 -1.00 -1.88 18.12
N GLY A 156 -2.00 -2.76 18.25
CA GLY A 156 -1.86 -4.02 18.96
C GLY A 156 -0.94 -5.01 18.24
N GLU A 157 -0.96 -5.04 16.91
CA GLU A 157 -0.05 -5.86 16.10
C GLU A 157 1.37 -5.27 16.09
N ASP A 158 1.50 -3.94 15.92
CA ASP A 158 2.78 -3.23 15.98
C ASP A 158 3.51 -3.47 17.31
N ALA A 159 2.81 -3.42 18.43
CA ALA A 159 3.40 -3.64 19.75
C ALA A 159 4.06 -5.04 19.93
N GLN A 160 3.73 -5.99 19.05
CA GLN A 160 4.32 -7.33 19.03
C GLN A 160 5.49 -7.44 18.03
N ASP A 161 5.73 -6.41 17.20
CA ASP A 161 6.83 -6.40 16.23
C ASP A 161 8.13 -5.86 16.86
N ALA A 162 9.25 -6.53 16.56
CA ALA A 162 10.56 -6.11 17.06
C ALA A 162 10.99 -4.71 16.60
N LEU A 163 10.47 -4.26 15.46
CA LEU A 163 10.77 -2.94 14.88
C LEU A 163 9.87 -1.82 15.42
N PHE A 164 8.86 -2.13 16.25
CA PHE A 164 7.90 -1.15 16.77
C PHE A 164 8.58 0.12 17.34
N LYS A 165 9.61 -0.07 18.17
CA LYS A 165 10.35 1.04 18.81
C LYS A 165 11.07 1.96 17.82
N HIS A 166 11.26 1.54 16.59
CA HIS A 166 11.93 2.31 15.53
C HIS A 166 10.95 2.99 14.59
N MET A 167 9.63 2.72 14.72
CA MET A 167 8.63 3.37 13.89
C MET A 167 8.52 4.85 14.22
N PRO A 168 8.44 5.74 13.22
CA PRO A 168 8.37 7.18 13.44
C PRO A 168 7.07 7.62 14.12
N PHE A 169 6.02 6.80 14.03
CA PHE A 169 4.70 7.05 14.63
C PHE A 169 3.87 5.75 14.65
N SER A 170 2.77 5.73 15.41
CA SER A 170 1.74 4.69 15.30
C SER A 170 0.83 5.00 14.12
N LEU A 171 0.69 4.05 13.17
CA LEU A 171 -0.17 4.22 12.01
C LEU A 171 -1.62 4.45 12.42
N GLN A 172 -2.18 3.57 13.25
CA GLN A 172 -3.55 3.67 13.74
C GLN A 172 -3.81 5.02 14.41
N ASP A 173 -2.95 5.43 15.37
CA ASP A 173 -3.13 6.70 16.08
C ASP A 173 -3.12 7.91 15.12
N ARG A 174 -2.30 7.86 14.05
CA ARG A 174 -2.26 8.95 13.05
C ARG A 174 -3.49 8.98 12.15
N MET A 175 -4.00 7.83 11.74
CA MET A 175 -5.23 7.74 10.94
C MET A 175 -6.44 8.24 11.75
N GLU A 176 -6.57 7.82 13.01
CA GLU A 176 -7.62 8.27 13.93
C GLU A 176 -7.51 9.79 14.21
N LEU A 177 -6.30 10.34 14.37
CA LEU A 177 -6.07 11.76 14.55
C LEU A 177 -6.53 12.61 13.34
N GLU A 178 -6.49 12.04 12.14
CA GLU A 178 -7.01 12.67 10.92
C GLU A 178 -8.53 12.54 10.76
N GLY A 179 -9.21 11.94 11.74
CA GLY A 179 -10.66 11.78 11.75
C GLY A 179 -11.16 10.52 11.04
N ALA A 180 -10.31 9.54 10.79
CA ALA A 180 -10.73 8.25 10.26
C ALA A 180 -11.51 7.45 11.30
N GLU A 181 -12.53 6.72 10.87
CA GLU A 181 -13.15 5.64 11.64
C GLU A 181 -12.31 4.37 11.43
N PHE A 182 -11.34 4.14 12.33
CA PHE A 182 -10.46 2.99 12.22
C PHE A 182 -11.17 1.73 12.75
N ILE A 183 -11.32 0.73 11.88
CA ILE A 183 -11.97 -0.53 12.20
C ILE A 183 -10.89 -1.61 12.39
N GLU A 184 -10.82 -2.12 13.62
CA GLU A 184 -9.86 -3.15 14.00
C GLU A 184 -10.51 -4.55 14.00
N GLY A 185 -9.98 -5.45 13.20
CA GLY A 185 -10.28 -6.88 13.26
C GLY A 185 -9.37 -7.62 14.26
N PRO A 186 -9.61 -8.90 14.53
CA PRO A 186 -8.74 -9.68 15.40
C PRO A 186 -7.29 -9.68 14.88
N PRO A 187 -6.28 -9.62 15.76
CA PRO A 187 -4.88 -9.60 15.36
C PRO A 187 -4.52 -10.78 14.45
N ARG A 188 -3.80 -10.50 13.38
CA ARG A 188 -3.33 -11.46 12.36
C ARG A 188 -4.44 -12.20 11.60
N ALA A 189 -5.71 -11.87 11.84
CA ALA A 189 -6.82 -12.37 11.02
C ALA A 189 -6.96 -11.56 9.73
N VAL A 190 -7.60 -12.18 8.73
CA VAL A 190 -7.98 -11.47 7.51
C VAL A 190 -9.03 -10.42 7.84
N HIS A 191 -8.73 -9.16 7.57
CA HIS A 191 -9.67 -8.04 7.72
C HIS A 191 -9.39 -6.96 6.68
N ALA A 192 -10.43 -6.58 5.93
CA ALA A 192 -10.38 -5.52 4.94
C ALA A 192 -11.65 -4.65 5.04
N GLU A 193 -11.48 -3.35 4.88
CA GLU A 193 -12.56 -2.37 4.85
C GLU A 193 -12.67 -1.74 3.46
N THR A 194 -13.91 -1.49 3.05
CA THR A 194 -14.22 -0.77 1.82
C THR A 194 -15.17 0.38 2.14
N ASP A 195 -14.75 1.60 1.82
CA ASP A 195 -15.56 2.82 1.93
C ASP A 195 -15.57 3.52 0.57
N GLY A 196 -16.58 3.23 -0.22
CA GLY A 196 -16.70 3.73 -1.59
C GLY A 196 -15.54 3.30 -2.49
N LEU A 197 -14.63 4.24 -2.79
CA LEU A 197 -13.45 4.00 -3.63
C LEU A 197 -12.19 3.64 -2.82
N LEU A 198 -12.25 3.75 -1.50
CA LEU A 198 -11.14 3.47 -0.62
C LEU A 198 -11.22 2.03 -0.11
N VAL A 199 -10.16 1.24 -0.32
CA VAL A 199 -10.06 -0.14 0.14
C VAL A 199 -8.79 -0.29 0.97
N THR A 200 -8.94 -0.72 2.22
CA THR A 200 -7.80 -0.90 3.12
C THR A 200 -7.80 -2.29 3.74
N GLY A 201 -6.62 -2.86 3.96
CA GLY A 201 -6.43 -4.15 4.61
C GLY A 201 -5.52 -4.04 5.83
N GLN A 202 -5.81 -4.85 6.86
CA GLN A 202 -5.19 -4.69 8.16
C GLN A 202 -3.73 -5.14 8.21
N ASN A 203 -3.39 -6.28 7.61
CA ASN A 203 -2.11 -6.97 7.84
C ASN A 203 -1.74 -7.86 6.63
N PRO A 204 -0.59 -8.56 6.65
CA PRO A 204 -0.19 -9.44 5.56
C PRO A 204 -1.23 -10.49 5.18
N ALA A 205 -1.94 -11.07 6.16
CA ALA A 205 -2.98 -12.07 5.88
C ALA A 205 -4.17 -11.49 5.11
N SER A 206 -4.32 -10.17 5.09
CA SER A 206 -5.40 -9.45 4.40
C SER A 206 -5.08 -9.09 2.95
N ALA A 207 -3.86 -9.38 2.46
CA ALA A 207 -3.39 -8.91 1.14
C ALA A 207 -4.30 -9.38 -0.01
N GLU A 208 -4.63 -10.67 -0.07
CA GLU A 208 -5.52 -11.22 -1.10
C GLU A 208 -6.93 -10.63 -1.01
N ALA A 209 -7.52 -10.56 0.19
CA ALA A 209 -8.87 -10.04 0.39
C ALA A 209 -8.95 -8.56 0.00
N THR A 210 -7.92 -7.76 0.34
CA THR A 210 -7.83 -6.35 -0.03
C THR A 210 -7.70 -6.18 -1.54
N ALA A 211 -6.89 -7.00 -2.19
CA ALA A 211 -6.72 -6.98 -3.64
C ALA A 211 -8.02 -7.36 -4.37
N GLN A 212 -8.75 -8.36 -3.88
CA GLN A 212 -10.02 -8.76 -4.45
C GLN A 212 -11.08 -7.65 -4.30
N ALA A 213 -11.22 -7.08 -3.10
CA ALA A 213 -12.13 -5.96 -2.86
C ALA A 213 -11.78 -4.74 -3.74
N PHE A 214 -10.49 -4.46 -3.93
CA PHE A 214 -10.04 -3.39 -4.84
C PHE A 214 -10.44 -3.67 -6.29
N LEU A 215 -10.30 -4.91 -6.78
CA LEU A 215 -10.75 -5.29 -8.11
C LEU A 215 -12.26 -5.16 -8.28
N ASP A 216 -13.04 -5.54 -7.27
CA ASP A 216 -14.49 -5.45 -7.31
C ASP A 216 -14.93 -3.98 -7.46
N VAL A 217 -14.28 -3.07 -6.70
CA VAL A 217 -14.50 -1.61 -6.83
C VAL A 217 -14.07 -1.12 -8.21
N LEU A 218 -12.91 -1.54 -8.71
CA LEU A 218 -12.40 -1.13 -10.02
C LEU A 218 -13.33 -1.56 -11.15
N GLN A 219 -13.86 -2.79 -11.10
CA GLN A 219 -14.73 -3.36 -12.12
C GLN A 219 -16.16 -2.78 -12.07
N SER A 220 -16.64 -2.37 -10.91
CA SER A 220 -17.96 -1.73 -10.76
C SER A 220 -18.04 -0.36 -11.46
N LYS A 221 -16.90 0.21 -11.85
CA LYS A 221 -16.77 1.51 -12.53
C LYS A 221 -16.55 1.40 -14.03
N ALA A 222 -16.26 0.20 -14.54
CA ALA A 222 -16.05 -0.07 -15.97
C ALA A 222 -17.38 -0.33 -16.69
#